data_2815499b83e869334427452c7b9ed9d6
#
_entry.id   2815499b83e869334427452c7b9ed9d6
#
_cell.length_a   1.000
_cell.length_b   1.000
_cell.length_c   1.000
_cell.angle_alpha   90.00
_cell.angle_beta   90.00
_cell.angle_gamma   90.00
#
_symmetry.space_group_name_H-M   'P 1'
#
loop_
_entity.id
_entity.type
_entity.pdbx_description
1 polymer ?
#
loop_
_entity_poly.entity_id
_entity_poly.type
_entity_poly.pdbx_seq_one_letter_code
_entity_poly.pdbx_strand_id
1 'polypeptide(L)'
;MKKAKNLKIFFSLMLIFTVMASMFMTVMAEPEEALIGEDAEIIAEAEIPAEEAVVEVAEEAAEEEAFDAWGYIDGYSDNVTSDENFDENLGKALAVAKEEIPVYATWLSLLPPIIAIALALITKEVYSSLFIGIASGALLYANFNFTGTLDHLFQDGFISSVADSYNIGIIIFLIVLGAIVSLMNKSGGSAAFGRWASTHIKSKVGAQLATIALGVLIFVDDYFNCLTVGSVMRPVSDKFKLSRAKLAYVIDATAAPVCIIAPVSSWAAAVAGFAPEGEGFALFIKAIPWNFYAILTIIMMITIALMKFDFGPMKKHEEAAENGDLFSSADAEMFKALEDADENKKGSVWDLVAPVLVLIVGCIFGLIYSGGFFTADAEGFRNFVVAFSNADASVGLVYGSFGGLIFSVIYFLLRRVLNFKQCMESLPEGFKAMVPAIMILACAWTLKTMTDSLGAKVFIAEFVRNYAGAVVILLPAIVFLIAVGLSFSTGTSWGTFGILIPIVLAIFSGVGAEYAYLEIIAISACMAGAVCGDHCSPISDTTIMASAGSQSNHINHVTTQLPYALTVAAVSFVCYIIAGLVKSAYIALPIGIVLMIGTLFVIKAVTKKKA
;
A
#
# COMPACT_ATOMS: atom_id res chain seq x y z
N MET A 1 32.71 16.64 -1.61
CA MET A 1 31.46 15.88 -1.37
C MET A 1 31.04 14.98 -2.54
N LYS A 2 31.05 15.40 -3.81
CA LYS A 2 30.72 14.50 -4.96
C LYS A 2 31.56 13.22 -5.07
N LYS A 3 32.88 13.26 -4.78
CA LYS A 3 33.76 12.08 -4.83
C LYS A 3 33.44 11.00 -3.75
N ALA A 4 32.97 11.40 -2.57
CA ALA A 4 32.61 10.46 -1.51
C ALA A 4 31.26 9.75 -1.78
N LYS A 5 30.32 10.41 -2.48
CA LYS A 5 29.02 9.83 -2.86
C LYS A 5 29.20 8.76 -3.95
N ASN A 6 30.05 9.05 -4.95
CA ASN A 6 30.36 8.08 -6.02
C ASN A 6 31.15 6.86 -5.50
N LEU A 7 31.96 7.04 -4.46
CA LEU A 7 32.71 5.95 -3.84
C LEU A 7 31.80 4.99 -3.06
N LYS A 8 30.78 5.51 -2.34
CA LYS A 8 29.77 4.68 -1.67
C LYS A 8 28.94 3.87 -2.64
N ILE A 9 28.47 4.50 -3.73
CA ILE A 9 27.73 3.81 -4.80
C ILE A 9 28.59 2.74 -5.46
N PHE A 10 29.88 3.03 -5.71
CA PHE A 10 30.81 2.07 -6.27
C PHE A 10 31.06 0.87 -5.35
N PHE A 11 31.23 1.09 -4.04
CA PHE A 11 31.37 0.00 -3.06
C PHE A 11 30.11 -0.84 -2.91
N SER A 12 28.92 -0.22 -2.94
CA SER A 12 27.65 -0.96 -2.87
C SER A 12 27.44 -1.80 -4.14
N LEU A 13 27.70 -1.25 -5.33
CA LEU A 13 27.64 -1.99 -6.59
C LEU A 13 28.70 -3.10 -6.66
N MET A 14 29.90 -2.86 -6.17
CA MET A 14 30.98 -3.84 -6.11
C MET A 14 30.63 -4.99 -5.16
N LEU A 15 30.00 -4.70 -4.00
CA LEU A 15 29.55 -5.73 -3.07
C LEU A 15 28.44 -6.60 -3.70
N ILE A 16 27.47 -5.98 -4.36
CA ILE A 16 26.41 -6.70 -5.09
C ILE A 16 27.01 -7.55 -6.20
N PHE A 17 27.96 -7.00 -6.98
CA PHE A 17 28.61 -7.73 -8.06
C PHE A 17 29.50 -8.87 -7.55
N THR A 18 30.17 -8.70 -6.40
CA THR A 18 30.99 -9.75 -5.77
C THR A 18 30.11 -10.89 -5.24
N VAL A 19 28.96 -10.56 -4.63
CA VAL A 19 27.99 -11.56 -4.19
C VAL A 19 27.38 -12.30 -5.38
N MET A 20 26.99 -11.60 -6.44
CA MET A 20 26.47 -12.23 -7.66
C MET A 20 27.54 -13.06 -8.39
N ALA A 21 28.79 -12.60 -8.45
CA ALA A 21 29.87 -13.33 -9.10
C ALA A 21 30.29 -14.57 -8.29
N SER A 22 30.27 -14.53 -6.95
CA SER A 22 30.50 -15.72 -6.12
C SER A 22 29.36 -16.73 -6.28
N MET A 23 28.10 -16.29 -6.38
CA MET A 23 26.97 -17.17 -6.68
C MET A 23 27.08 -17.82 -8.06
N PHE A 24 27.58 -17.08 -9.08
CA PHE A 24 27.77 -17.64 -10.43
C PHE A 24 28.94 -18.63 -10.50
N MET A 25 30.02 -18.43 -9.75
CA MET A 25 31.14 -19.37 -9.68
C MET A 25 30.81 -20.66 -8.91
N THR A 26 29.89 -20.61 -7.96
CA THR A 26 29.49 -21.81 -7.19
C THR A 26 28.56 -22.70 -8.01
N VAL A 27 27.76 -22.12 -8.92
CA VAL A 27 26.89 -22.88 -9.85
C VAL A 27 27.66 -23.55 -10.99
N MET A 28 28.90 -23.07 -11.32
CA MET A 28 29.75 -23.65 -12.37
C MET A 28 30.73 -24.72 -11.87
N ALA A 29 30.70 -25.09 -10.60
CA ALA A 29 31.57 -26.11 -10.00
C ALA A 29 30.75 -27.31 -9.52
N GLU A 30 30.03 -27.95 -10.40
CA GLU A 30 29.60 -29.35 -10.22
C GLU A 30 30.59 -30.28 -10.90
N PRO A 31 31.08 -31.35 -10.23
CA PRO A 31 31.78 -32.44 -10.90
C PRO A 31 30.78 -33.41 -11.49
N GLU A 32 30.93 -33.67 -12.81
CA GLU A 32 30.43 -34.89 -13.46
C GLU A 32 30.97 -36.15 -12.79
N GLU A 33 30.13 -37.14 -12.68
CA GLU A 33 30.30 -38.58 -12.55
C GLU A 33 29.30 -39.14 -11.49
N ALA A 34 28.52 -40.16 -11.69
CA ALA A 34 28.58 -41.28 -12.62
C ALA A 34 27.16 -41.87 -12.81
N LEU A 35 26.86 -42.19 -14.05
CA LEU A 35 25.89 -43.17 -14.47
C LEU A 35 26.49 -44.59 -14.27
N ILE A 36 25.61 -45.57 -14.02
CA ILE A 36 25.66 -47.03 -14.23
C ILE A 36 25.19 -47.71 -12.92
N GLY A 37 24.09 -48.43 -12.97
CA GLY A 37 23.77 -49.73 -13.38
C GLY A 37 22.43 -50.23 -12.83
N GLU A 38 21.66 -50.75 -13.73
CA GLU A 38 20.53 -51.64 -13.49
C GLU A 38 20.90 -52.81 -12.61
N ASP A 39 20.01 -53.28 -11.75
CA ASP A 39 19.41 -54.60 -11.90
C ASP A 39 18.26 -54.80 -10.90
N ALA A 40 17.15 -55.28 -11.42
CA ALA A 40 16.00 -55.77 -10.71
C ALA A 40 16.23 -57.19 -10.23
N GLU A 41 15.84 -57.52 -9.02
CA GLU A 41 15.42 -58.90 -8.71
C GLU A 41 14.30 -58.92 -7.65
N ILE A 42 13.24 -59.60 -8.05
CA ILE A 42 12.05 -60.00 -7.33
C ILE A 42 12.36 -61.33 -6.61
N ILE A 43 12.07 -61.45 -5.33
CA ILE A 43 11.76 -62.73 -4.65
C ILE A 43 10.89 -62.39 -3.40
N ALA A 44 9.59 -62.61 -3.46
CA ALA A 44 8.83 -63.84 -3.06
C ALA A 44 8.65 -64.02 -1.54
N GLU A 45 7.39 -64.06 -1.19
CA GLU A 45 6.75 -64.45 0.08
C GLU A 45 7.40 -65.64 0.79
N ALA A 46 7.38 -65.56 2.13
CA ALA A 46 7.30 -66.78 2.97
C ALA A 46 6.50 -66.47 4.24
N GLU A 47 5.57 -67.38 4.47
CA GLU A 47 4.54 -67.44 5.48
C GLU A 47 5.07 -67.67 6.92
N ILE A 48 4.18 -67.29 7.84
CA ILE A 48 4.07 -67.41 9.29
C ILE A 48 4.31 -68.86 9.81
N PRO A 49 4.73 -69.02 11.10
CA PRO A 49 3.73 -69.52 12.03
C PRO A 49 3.58 -68.82 13.36
N ALA A 50 2.32 -68.80 13.79
CA ALA A 50 1.86 -68.36 15.11
C ALA A 50 2.18 -69.46 16.16
N GLU A 51 2.36 -68.99 17.39
CA GLU A 51 2.05 -69.55 18.72
C GLU A 51 3.04 -68.87 19.71
N GLU A 52 2.72 -68.36 20.85
CA GLU A 52 1.69 -68.60 21.83
C GLU A 52 1.56 -67.45 22.77
N ALA A 53 0.41 -67.26 23.36
CA ALA A 53 0.02 -66.30 24.35
C ALA A 53 0.90 -66.32 25.61
N VAL A 54 1.35 -65.13 26.05
CA VAL A 54 1.70 -64.86 27.44
C VAL A 54 1.11 -63.51 27.84
N VAL A 55 0.03 -63.64 28.58
CA VAL A 55 -0.42 -62.84 29.72
C VAL A 55 -0.35 -61.30 29.59
N GLU A 56 -1.55 -60.74 29.49
CA GLU A 56 -1.91 -59.38 29.91
C GLU A 56 -1.16 -58.94 31.17
N VAL A 57 -0.32 -57.94 31.00
CA VAL A 57 -0.27 -56.85 31.94
C VAL A 57 -0.70 -55.64 31.13
N ALA A 58 -1.93 -55.21 31.36
CA ALA A 58 -2.45 -53.96 30.88
C ALA A 58 -1.54 -52.83 31.45
N GLU A 59 -0.59 -52.37 30.68
CA GLU A 59 -0.18 -50.99 30.69
C GLU A 59 -1.24 -50.27 29.88
N GLU A 60 -2.22 -49.72 30.58
CA GLU A 60 -2.87 -48.47 30.20
C GLU A 60 -1.79 -47.38 30.16
N ALA A 61 -0.92 -47.45 29.16
CA ALA A 61 -0.33 -46.22 28.65
C ALA A 61 -1.46 -45.56 27.85
N ALA A 62 -2.20 -44.68 28.51
CA ALA A 62 -2.87 -43.60 27.80
C ALA A 62 -1.80 -43.07 26.83
N GLU A 63 -2.00 -43.21 25.53
CA GLU A 63 -1.36 -42.38 24.54
C GLU A 63 -1.78 -40.97 24.95
N GLU A 64 -0.92 -40.25 25.72
CA GLU A 64 -0.96 -38.82 25.80
C GLU A 64 -0.83 -38.39 24.33
N GLU A 65 -1.89 -37.92 23.72
CA GLU A 65 -1.83 -37.28 22.40
C GLU A 65 -0.67 -36.28 22.49
N ALA A 66 0.35 -36.48 21.68
CA ALA A 66 1.55 -35.67 21.70
C ALA A 66 1.08 -34.20 21.54
N PHE A 67 1.38 -33.36 22.52
CA PHE A 67 0.96 -31.96 22.54
C PHE A 67 1.41 -31.26 21.24
N ASP A 68 0.45 -30.86 20.40
CA ASP A 68 0.69 -30.12 19.16
C ASP A 68 1.08 -28.68 19.47
N ALA A 69 2.38 -28.46 19.62
CA ALA A 69 2.95 -27.17 19.97
C ALA A 69 2.70 -26.11 18.89
N TRP A 70 2.82 -26.48 17.61
CA TRP A 70 2.61 -25.53 16.50
C TRP A 70 1.14 -25.21 16.31
N GLY A 71 0.25 -26.20 16.34
CA GLY A 71 -1.19 -25.98 16.32
C GLY A 71 -1.68 -25.14 17.51
N TYR A 72 -1.06 -25.29 18.69
CA TYR A 72 -1.38 -24.47 19.85
C TYR A 72 -0.95 -22.99 19.64
N ILE A 73 0.21 -22.75 19.04
CA ILE A 73 0.71 -21.41 18.69
C ILE A 73 -0.17 -20.77 17.60
N ASP A 74 -0.54 -21.51 16.58
CA ASP A 74 -1.40 -21.01 15.51
C ASP A 74 -2.80 -20.63 16.04
N GLY A 75 -3.32 -21.37 17.03
CA GLY A 75 -4.54 -21.07 17.76
C GLY A 75 -4.41 -20.02 18.88
N TYR A 76 -3.32 -19.26 18.96
CA TYR A 76 -3.04 -18.32 20.07
C TYR A 76 -4.23 -17.45 20.45
N SER A 77 -4.88 -16.82 19.46
CA SER A 77 -6.00 -15.88 19.69
C SER A 77 -7.21 -16.53 20.38
N ASP A 78 -7.48 -17.78 20.05
CA ASP A 78 -8.58 -18.56 20.64
C ASP A 78 -8.16 -19.12 22.01
N ASN A 79 -6.94 -19.62 22.10
CA ASN A 79 -6.40 -20.25 23.30
C ASN A 79 -6.24 -19.26 24.44
N VAL A 80 -5.84 -18.02 24.18
CA VAL A 80 -5.71 -16.97 25.22
C VAL A 80 -7.02 -16.66 25.93
N THR A 81 -8.16 -16.94 25.29
CA THR A 81 -9.51 -16.67 25.86
C THR A 81 -10.22 -17.93 26.37
N SER A 82 -9.86 -19.12 25.86
CA SER A 82 -10.58 -20.37 26.12
C SER A 82 -9.84 -21.37 27.00
N ASP A 83 -8.49 -21.28 27.06
CA ASP A 83 -7.67 -22.24 27.83
C ASP A 83 -7.36 -21.71 29.23
N GLU A 84 -7.84 -22.38 30.26
CA GLU A 84 -7.58 -22.05 31.67
C GLU A 84 -6.10 -22.20 32.05
N ASN A 85 -5.34 -23.04 31.34
CA ASN A 85 -3.90 -23.27 31.57
C ASN A 85 -3.04 -22.59 30.49
N PHE A 86 -3.54 -21.55 29.85
CA PHE A 86 -2.92 -20.88 28.70
C PHE A 86 -1.42 -20.58 28.89
N ASP A 87 -1.02 -19.96 30.01
CA ASP A 87 0.38 -19.57 30.23
C ASP A 87 1.32 -20.79 30.32
N GLU A 88 0.86 -21.90 30.93
CA GLU A 88 1.64 -23.15 31.00
C GLU A 88 1.75 -23.83 29.64
N ASN A 89 0.65 -23.94 28.92
CA ASN A 89 0.59 -24.59 27.62
C ASN A 89 1.34 -23.78 26.55
N LEU A 90 1.22 -22.45 26.57
CA LEU A 90 2.02 -21.58 25.73
C LEU A 90 3.51 -21.72 26.03
N GLY A 91 3.88 -21.80 27.31
CA GLY A 91 5.28 -22.02 27.71
C GLY A 91 5.85 -23.34 27.16
N LYS A 92 5.08 -24.44 27.18
CA LYS A 92 5.45 -25.72 26.56
C LYS A 92 5.59 -25.60 25.05
N ALA A 93 4.62 -24.98 24.37
CA ALA A 93 4.62 -24.77 22.92
C ALA A 93 5.84 -23.95 22.47
N LEU A 94 6.12 -22.84 23.17
CA LEU A 94 7.27 -22.01 22.87
C LEU A 94 8.62 -22.70 23.14
N ALA A 95 8.68 -23.63 24.12
CA ALA A 95 9.89 -24.41 24.35
C ALA A 95 10.19 -25.30 23.15
N VAL A 96 9.20 -26.01 22.64
CA VAL A 96 9.33 -26.86 21.42
C VAL A 96 9.74 -26.00 20.22
N ALA A 97 9.03 -24.89 19.95
CA ALA A 97 9.34 -24.01 18.82
C ALA A 97 10.78 -23.44 18.87
N LYS A 98 11.32 -23.16 20.08
CA LYS A 98 12.68 -22.66 20.26
C LYS A 98 13.77 -23.74 20.13
N GLU A 99 13.43 -25.01 20.22
CA GLU A 99 14.38 -26.08 19.87
C GLU A 99 14.68 -26.08 18.37
N GLU A 100 13.68 -25.77 17.54
CA GLU A 100 13.83 -25.67 16.08
C GLU A 100 14.35 -24.29 15.65
N ILE A 101 13.75 -23.24 16.18
CA ILE A 101 14.08 -21.82 15.85
C ILE A 101 14.44 -21.09 17.14
N PRO A 102 15.73 -21.01 17.51
CA PRO A 102 16.16 -20.46 18.82
C PRO A 102 15.70 -19.03 19.11
N VAL A 103 15.44 -18.25 18.08
CA VAL A 103 14.97 -16.85 18.18
C VAL A 103 13.45 -16.70 18.17
N TYR A 104 12.70 -17.81 18.06
CA TYR A 104 11.24 -17.80 17.94
C TYR A 104 10.56 -17.06 19.10
N ALA A 105 9.61 -16.19 18.78
CA ALA A 105 8.86 -15.39 19.73
C ALA A 105 9.75 -14.63 20.75
N THR A 106 10.91 -14.14 20.31
CA THR A 106 11.79 -13.23 21.06
C THR A 106 11.80 -11.86 20.41
N TRP A 107 12.41 -10.85 21.07
CA TRP A 107 12.60 -9.53 20.47
C TRP A 107 13.38 -9.56 19.14
N LEU A 108 14.18 -10.62 18.91
CA LEU A 108 14.92 -10.84 17.66
C LEU A 108 14.00 -11.12 16.48
N SER A 109 12.79 -11.60 16.71
CA SER A 109 11.76 -11.78 15.66
C SER A 109 11.34 -10.47 14.99
N LEU A 110 11.58 -9.33 15.65
CA LEU A 110 11.30 -8.00 15.11
C LEU A 110 12.48 -7.41 14.32
N LEU A 111 13.64 -8.06 14.31
CA LEU A 111 14.81 -7.54 13.59
C LEU A 111 14.60 -7.36 12.09
N PRO A 112 13.95 -8.27 11.35
CA PRO A 112 13.72 -8.10 9.91
C PRO A 112 13.05 -6.77 9.56
N PRO A 113 11.87 -6.44 10.11
CA PRO A 113 11.23 -5.15 9.83
C PRO A 113 12.01 -3.96 10.42
N ILE A 114 12.66 -4.09 11.57
CA ILE A 114 13.48 -3.02 12.14
C ILE A 114 14.67 -2.71 11.23
N ILE A 115 15.36 -3.72 10.69
CA ILE A 115 16.46 -3.55 9.75
C ILE A 115 15.96 -2.88 8.47
N ALA A 116 14.82 -3.34 7.91
CA ALA A 116 14.21 -2.75 6.72
C ALA A 116 13.91 -1.25 6.95
N ILE A 117 13.27 -0.90 8.07
CA ILE A 117 12.95 0.48 8.43
C ILE A 117 14.23 1.32 8.62
N ALA A 118 15.18 0.83 9.41
CA ALA A 118 16.41 1.56 9.71
C ALA A 118 17.22 1.84 8.43
N LEU A 119 17.36 0.83 7.56
CA LEU A 119 18.05 1.00 6.28
C LEU A 119 17.29 1.96 5.35
N ALA A 120 15.95 1.86 5.26
CA ALA A 120 15.15 2.76 4.45
C ALA A 120 15.31 4.23 4.90
N LEU A 121 15.33 4.49 6.21
CA LEU A 121 15.59 5.82 6.79
C LEU A 121 17.00 6.36 6.46
N ILE A 122 18.03 5.47 6.48
CA ILE A 122 19.42 5.85 6.25
C ILE A 122 19.74 6.01 4.76
N THR A 123 19.33 5.04 3.95
CA THR A 123 19.66 4.97 2.52
C THR A 123 18.73 5.77 1.64
N LYS A 124 17.48 5.98 2.12
CA LYS A 124 16.36 6.55 1.36
C LYS A 124 16.03 5.71 0.11
N GLU A 125 16.21 4.40 0.24
CA GLU A 125 15.96 3.45 -0.83
C GLU A 125 15.21 2.24 -0.24
N VAL A 126 14.05 1.89 -0.81
CA VAL A 126 13.11 0.91 -0.24
C VAL A 126 13.44 -0.52 -0.65
N TYR A 127 13.77 -0.75 -1.92
CA TYR A 127 13.93 -2.12 -2.44
C TYR A 127 15.07 -2.88 -1.76
N SER A 128 16.26 -2.26 -1.71
CA SER A 128 17.42 -2.88 -1.04
C SER A 128 17.20 -3.01 0.47
N SER A 129 16.50 -2.06 1.07
CA SER A 129 16.19 -2.08 2.50
C SER A 129 15.24 -3.22 2.86
N LEU A 130 14.17 -3.43 2.09
CA LEU A 130 13.26 -4.56 2.21
C LEU A 130 14.01 -5.88 2.00
N PHE A 131 14.80 -5.99 0.92
CA PHE A 131 15.55 -7.22 0.63
C PHE A 131 16.51 -7.61 1.75
N ILE A 132 17.25 -6.64 2.32
CA ILE A 132 18.17 -6.92 3.45
C ILE A 132 17.37 -7.31 4.71
N GLY A 133 16.24 -6.67 4.96
CA GLY A 133 15.32 -7.07 6.03
C GLY A 133 14.85 -8.52 5.87
N ILE A 134 14.37 -8.88 4.69
CA ILE A 134 13.94 -10.24 4.32
C ILE A 134 15.09 -11.24 4.52
N ALA A 135 16.26 -10.94 3.96
CA ALA A 135 17.43 -11.81 4.09
C ALA A 135 17.85 -12.01 5.54
N SER A 136 17.74 -10.96 6.38
CA SER A 136 18.04 -11.07 7.82
C SER A 136 17.05 -12.01 8.53
N GLY A 137 15.77 -12.00 8.14
CA GLY A 137 14.74 -12.90 8.66
C GLY A 137 15.04 -14.35 8.32
N ALA A 138 15.32 -14.62 7.05
CA ALA A 138 15.68 -15.96 6.59
C ALA A 138 16.95 -16.50 7.29
N LEU A 139 17.93 -15.62 7.52
CA LEU A 139 19.17 -15.95 8.21
C LEU A 139 18.94 -16.36 9.68
N LEU A 140 18.07 -15.63 10.36
CA LEU A 140 17.69 -15.91 11.75
C LEU A 140 16.87 -17.19 11.85
N TYR A 141 15.93 -17.41 10.94
CA TYR A 141 15.13 -18.63 10.89
C TYR A 141 15.98 -19.88 10.69
N ALA A 142 16.88 -19.84 9.72
CA ALA A 142 17.78 -20.95 9.41
C ALA A 142 18.97 -21.09 10.39
N ASN A 143 18.99 -20.35 11.50
CA ASN A 143 20.09 -20.35 12.46
C ASN A 143 21.48 -20.21 11.79
N PHE A 144 21.59 -19.27 10.85
CA PHE A 144 22.78 -18.97 10.05
C PHE A 144 23.28 -20.13 9.16
N ASN A 145 22.44 -21.13 8.91
CA ASN A 145 22.74 -22.17 7.91
C ASN A 145 22.52 -21.59 6.51
N PHE A 146 23.52 -21.69 5.64
CA PHE A 146 23.48 -21.05 4.32
C PHE A 146 22.39 -21.63 3.40
N THR A 147 22.30 -22.95 3.29
CA THR A 147 21.28 -23.61 2.44
C THR A 147 19.88 -23.35 2.97
N GLY A 148 19.65 -23.55 4.27
CA GLY A 148 18.37 -23.24 4.90
C GLY A 148 17.97 -21.78 4.76
N THR A 149 18.95 -20.84 4.78
CA THR A 149 18.68 -19.42 4.53
C THR A 149 18.20 -19.20 3.11
N LEU A 150 18.83 -19.83 2.10
CA LEU A 150 18.39 -19.68 0.70
C LEU A 150 17.01 -20.31 0.47
N ASP A 151 16.79 -21.49 1.02
CA ASP A 151 15.50 -22.18 0.88
C ASP A 151 14.37 -21.34 1.51
N HIS A 152 14.56 -20.88 2.75
CA HIS A 152 13.56 -20.05 3.43
C HIS A 152 13.37 -18.69 2.74
N LEU A 153 14.46 -18.05 2.24
CA LEU A 153 14.39 -16.77 1.53
C LEU A 153 13.60 -16.87 0.22
N PHE A 154 13.92 -17.86 -0.60
CA PHE A 154 13.36 -17.94 -1.96
C PHE A 154 12.14 -18.83 -2.03
N GLN A 155 12.20 -20.05 -1.49
CA GLN A 155 11.09 -21.02 -1.62
C GLN A 155 9.91 -20.63 -0.71
N ASP A 156 10.17 -20.53 0.59
CA ASP A 156 9.13 -20.20 1.57
C ASP A 156 8.79 -18.71 1.56
N GLY A 157 9.75 -17.86 1.20
CA GLY A 157 9.60 -16.42 1.12
C GLY A 157 9.03 -15.95 -0.21
N PHE A 158 9.90 -15.59 -1.17
CA PHE A 158 9.47 -14.94 -2.42
C PHE A 158 8.51 -15.77 -3.26
N ILE A 159 8.84 -17.06 -3.48
CA ILE A 159 8.02 -17.92 -4.36
C ILE A 159 6.67 -18.16 -3.72
N SER A 160 6.63 -18.59 -2.46
CA SER A 160 5.37 -18.85 -1.76
C SER A 160 4.51 -17.60 -1.65
N SER A 161 5.10 -16.46 -1.23
CA SER A 161 4.35 -15.20 -1.09
C SER A 161 3.77 -14.67 -2.41
N VAL A 162 4.50 -14.82 -3.54
CA VAL A 162 4.01 -14.35 -4.84
C VAL A 162 3.05 -15.35 -5.48
N ALA A 163 3.27 -16.65 -5.29
CA ALA A 163 2.42 -17.71 -5.84
C ALA A 163 1.11 -17.90 -5.07
N ASP A 164 0.96 -17.26 -3.93
CA ASP A 164 -0.29 -17.22 -3.19
C ASP A 164 -1.45 -16.72 -4.06
N SER A 165 -2.59 -17.41 -4.03
CA SER A 165 -3.72 -17.16 -4.93
C SER A 165 -4.32 -15.77 -4.77
N TYR A 166 -4.33 -15.24 -3.55
CA TYR A 166 -4.82 -13.91 -3.25
C TYR A 166 -3.87 -12.84 -3.76
N ASN A 167 -2.57 -13.00 -3.49
CA ASN A 167 -1.53 -12.06 -3.88
C ASN A 167 -1.37 -11.97 -5.40
N ILE A 168 -1.39 -13.12 -6.11
CA ILE A 168 -1.31 -13.12 -7.58
C ILE A 168 -2.55 -12.47 -8.22
N GLY A 169 -3.73 -12.62 -7.60
CA GLY A 169 -4.94 -11.92 -8.03
C GLY A 169 -4.78 -10.40 -7.98
N ILE A 170 -4.20 -9.87 -6.90
CA ILE A 170 -3.89 -8.44 -6.77
C ILE A 170 -2.89 -7.98 -7.84
N ILE A 171 -1.83 -8.75 -8.10
CA ILE A 171 -0.84 -8.44 -9.16
C ILE A 171 -1.53 -8.38 -10.53
N ILE A 172 -2.39 -9.35 -10.84
CA ILE A 172 -3.14 -9.37 -12.12
C ILE A 172 -4.03 -8.12 -12.22
N PHE A 173 -4.75 -7.76 -11.15
CA PHE A 173 -5.58 -6.55 -11.12
C PHE A 173 -4.74 -5.30 -11.44
N LEU A 174 -3.58 -5.11 -10.79
CA LEU A 174 -2.70 -3.97 -11.03
C LEU A 174 -2.21 -3.91 -12.48
N ILE A 175 -1.83 -5.04 -13.08
CA ILE A 175 -1.40 -5.12 -14.48
C ILE A 175 -2.53 -4.68 -15.42
N VAL A 176 -3.74 -5.20 -15.20
CA VAL A 176 -4.91 -4.87 -16.03
C VAL A 176 -5.30 -3.41 -15.85
N LEU A 177 -5.25 -2.90 -14.63
CA LEU A 177 -5.51 -1.50 -14.32
C LEU A 177 -4.53 -0.58 -15.07
N GLY A 178 -3.23 -0.87 -15.01
CA GLY A 178 -2.22 -0.13 -15.75
C GLY A 178 -2.48 -0.12 -17.25
N ALA A 179 -2.93 -1.23 -17.82
CA ALA A 179 -3.30 -1.31 -19.24
C ALA A 179 -4.49 -0.40 -19.59
N ILE A 180 -5.54 -0.35 -18.74
CA ILE A 180 -6.68 0.56 -18.93
C ILE A 180 -6.21 2.02 -18.88
N VAL A 181 -5.35 2.36 -17.93
CA VAL A 181 -4.75 3.69 -17.79
C VAL A 181 -3.96 4.09 -19.05
N SER A 182 -3.10 3.20 -19.57
CA SER A 182 -2.36 3.44 -20.81
C SER A 182 -3.31 3.67 -22.01
N LEU A 183 -4.38 2.88 -22.13
CA LEU A 183 -5.40 3.06 -23.17
C LEU A 183 -6.08 4.43 -23.08
N MET A 184 -6.50 4.86 -21.88
CA MET A 184 -7.13 6.16 -21.66
C MET A 184 -6.21 7.33 -22.02
N ASN A 185 -4.92 7.25 -21.67
CA ASN A 185 -3.93 8.25 -22.02
C ASN A 185 -3.77 8.38 -23.53
N LYS A 186 -3.61 7.26 -24.26
CA LYS A 186 -3.47 7.24 -25.72
C LYS A 186 -4.73 7.69 -26.46
N SER A 187 -5.92 7.58 -25.86
CA SER A 187 -7.17 7.97 -26.50
C SER A 187 -7.34 9.48 -26.71
N GLY A 188 -6.61 10.31 -25.94
CA GLY A 188 -6.78 11.76 -25.90
C GLY A 188 -8.02 12.23 -25.15
N GLY A 189 -8.65 11.37 -24.36
CA GLY A 189 -9.81 11.71 -23.52
C GLY A 189 -9.51 12.79 -22.50
N SER A 190 -8.32 12.74 -21.90
CA SER A 190 -7.81 13.74 -20.94
C SER A 190 -7.75 15.15 -21.56
N ALA A 191 -7.15 15.28 -22.74
CA ALA A 191 -7.06 16.55 -23.45
C ALA A 191 -8.45 17.09 -23.86
N ALA A 192 -9.38 16.22 -24.24
CA ALA A 192 -10.73 16.61 -24.57
C ALA A 192 -11.51 17.15 -23.35
N PHE A 193 -11.30 16.56 -22.18
CA PHE A 193 -11.86 17.06 -20.92
C PHE A 193 -11.29 18.46 -20.59
N GLY A 194 -9.99 18.68 -20.74
CA GLY A 194 -9.36 19.98 -20.53
C GLY A 194 -9.95 21.08 -21.43
N ARG A 195 -10.17 20.79 -22.72
CA ARG A 195 -10.85 21.71 -23.64
C ARG A 195 -12.28 22.03 -23.20
N TRP A 196 -13.04 21.02 -22.80
CA TRP A 196 -14.40 21.21 -22.28
C TRP A 196 -14.40 22.07 -21.00
N ALA A 197 -13.54 21.74 -20.03
CA ALA A 197 -13.42 22.45 -18.76
C ALA A 197 -13.04 23.93 -18.97
N SER A 198 -12.12 24.22 -19.88
CA SER A 198 -11.68 25.60 -20.17
C SER A 198 -12.81 26.50 -20.70
N THR A 199 -13.85 25.94 -21.33
CA THR A 199 -15.01 26.71 -21.83
C THR A 199 -16.11 26.89 -20.80
N HIS A 200 -16.25 25.98 -19.84
CA HIS A 200 -17.37 25.96 -18.87
C HIS A 200 -17.00 26.61 -17.52
N ILE A 201 -15.73 26.57 -17.12
CA ILE A 201 -15.25 27.18 -15.87
C ILE A 201 -15.13 28.70 -16.06
N LYS A 202 -15.58 29.48 -15.03
CA LYS A 202 -15.70 30.94 -15.12
C LYS A 202 -14.96 31.69 -14.01
N SER A 203 -14.30 31.01 -13.08
CA SER A 203 -13.63 31.68 -11.94
C SER A 203 -12.44 30.90 -11.43
N LYS A 204 -11.51 31.59 -10.72
CA LYS A 204 -10.34 30.98 -10.05
C LYS A 204 -10.75 29.91 -9.04
N VAL A 205 -11.81 30.16 -8.24
CA VAL A 205 -12.37 29.18 -7.31
C VAL A 205 -12.97 27.98 -8.07
N GLY A 206 -13.70 28.27 -9.16
CA GLY A 206 -14.25 27.20 -10.01
C GLY A 206 -13.16 26.33 -10.64
N ALA A 207 -12.03 26.89 -11.02
CA ALA A 207 -10.89 26.13 -11.54
C ALA A 207 -10.31 25.18 -10.46
N GLN A 208 -10.10 25.68 -9.24
CA GLN A 208 -9.62 24.85 -8.13
C GLN A 208 -10.61 23.72 -7.78
N LEU A 209 -11.90 24.04 -7.62
CA LEU A 209 -12.92 23.05 -7.31
C LEU A 209 -13.09 22.00 -8.43
N ALA A 210 -12.97 22.41 -9.70
CA ALA A 210 -13.01 21.48 -10.82
C ALA A 210 -11.78 20.57 -10.87
N THR A 211 -10.59 21.09 -10.50
CA THR A 211 -9.37 20.28 -10.36
C THR A 211 -9.54 19.24 -9.24
N ILE A 212 -10.05 19.65 -8.08
CA ILE A 212 -10.36 18.75 -6.96
C ILE A 212 -11.38 17.70 -7.39
N ALA A 213 -12.48 18.11 -8.05
CA ALA A 213 -13.51 17.19 -8.50
C ALA A 213 -12.99 16.17 -9.53
N LEU A 214 -12.11 16.60 -10.45
CA LEU A 214 -11.49 15.70 -11.41
C LEU A 214 -10.52 14.73 -10.71
N GLY A 215 -9.71 15.21 -9.76
CA GLY A 215 -8.83 14.37 -8.95
C GLY A 215 -9.61 13.33 -8.15
N VAL A 216 -10.71 13.73 -7.52
CA VAL A 216 -11.63 12.79 -6.84
C VAL A 216 -12.27 11.79 -7.80
N LEU A 217 -12.57 12.18 -9.04
CA LEU A 217 -13.13 11.27 -10.04
C LEU A 217 -12.11 10.21 -10.51
N ILE A 218 -10.83 10.57 -10.55
CA ILE A 218 -9.74 9.68 -10.97
C ILE A 218 -9.09 9.01 -9.75
N PHE A 219 -9.88 8.35 -8.93
CA PHE A 219 -9.46 7.73 -7.67
C PHE A 219 -8.86 6.33 -7.82
N VAL A 220 -8.85 5.79 -9.02
CA VAL A 220 -8.51 4.39 -9.27
C VAL A 220 -7.03 4.10 -9.01
N ASP A 221 -6.17 5.09 -9.35
CA ASP A 221 -4.72 5.00 -9.20
C ASP A 221 -4.10 6.40 -9.05
N ASP A 222 -3.17 6.57 -8.13
CA ASP A 222 -2.57 7.85 -7.78
C ASP A 222 -1.58 8.37 -8.83
N TYR A 223 -0.79 7.50 -9.46
CA TYR A 223 0.13 7.88 -10.54
C TYR A 223 -0.64 8.36 -11.76
N PHE A 224 -1.70 7.64 -12.13
CA PHE A 224 -2.58 8.05 -13.21
C PHE A 224 -3.28 9.38 -12.88
N ASN A 225 -3.72 9.57 -11.64
CA ASN A 225 -4.30 10.82 -11.17
C ASN A 225 -3.33 11.98 -11.39
N CYS A 226 -2.10 11.89 -10.85
CA CYS A 226 -1.09 12.96 -10.93
C CYS A 226 -0.85 13.43 -12.37
N LEU A 227 -0.61 12.51 -13.28
CA LEU A 227 -0.30 12.84 -14.67
C LEU A 227 -1.52 13.36 -15.45
N THR A 228 -2.68 12.72 -15.25
CA THR A 228 -3.90 13.04 -16.00
C THR A 228 -4.49 14.35 -15.54
N VAL A 229 -4.74 14.53 -14.23
CA VAL A 229 -5.31 15.78 -13.70
C VAL A 229 -4.39 16.96 -14.02
N GLY A 230 -3.07 16.74 -13.91
CA GLY A 230 -2.07 17.75 -14.23
C GLY A 230 -2.17 18.22 -15.68
N SER A 231 -2.06 17.31 -16.63
CA SER A 231 -2.10 17.62 -18.06
C SER A 231 -3.42 18.28 -18.49
N VAL A 232 -4.54 17.80 -17.92
CA VAL A 232 -5.89 18.26 -18.24
C VAL A 232 -6.18 19.66 -17.69
N MET A 233 -5.75 19.93 -16.45
CA MET A 233 -6.14 21.17 -15.74
C MET A 233 -5.15 22.31 -15.89
N ARG A 234 -3.93 22.06 -16.42
CA ARG A 234 -2.95 23.13 -16.71
C ARG A 234 -3.54 24.31 -17.52
N PRO A 235 -4.13 24.09 -18.70
CA PRO A 235 -4.67 25.21 -19.50
C PRO A 235 -5.77 25.97 -18.78
N VAL A 236 -6.55 25.28 -17.95
CA VAL A 236 -7.61 25.88 -17.15
C VAL A 236 -7.01 26.74 -16.02
N SER A 237 -6.03 26.19 -15.29
CA SER A 237 -5.33 26.87 -14.20
C SER A 237 -4.63 28.15 -14.68
N ASP A 238 -3.94 28.07 -15.82
CA ASP A 238 -3.25 29.20 -16.43
C ASP A 238 -4.22 30.33 -16.81
N LYS A 239 -5.34 29.98 -17.42
CA LYS A 239 -6.39 30.94 -17.77
C LYS A 239 -6.90 31.75 -16.57
N PHE A 240 -6.97 31.11 -15.39
CA PHE A 240 -7.44 31.74 -14.17
C PHE A 240 -6.32 32.21 -13.25
N LYS A 241 -5.07 32.25 -13.74
CA LYS A 241 -3.90 32.73 -13.00
C LYS A 241 -3.71 32.00 -11.66
N LEU A 242 -3.85 30.69 -11.66
CA LEU A 242 -3.39 29.82 -10.58
C LEU A 242 -1.92 29.52 -10.77
N SER A 243 -1.11 29.58 -9.72
CA SER A 243 0.30 29.22 -9.81
C SER A 243 0.45 27.71 -10.11
N ARG A 244 1.51 27.36 -10.83
CA ARG A 244 1.84 25.96 -11.08
C ARG A 244 2.09 25.19 -9.80
N ALA A 245 2.66 25.82 -8.77
CA ALA A 245 2.82 25.24 -7.45
C ALA A 245 1.48 24.92 -6.77
N LYS A 246 0.46 25.80 -6.92
CA LYS A 246 -0.88 25.52 -6.39
C LYS A 246 -1.58 24.41 -7.14
N LEU A 247 -1.43 24.35 -8.45
CA LEU A 247 -1.94 23.26 -9.26
C LEU A 247 -1.30 21.93 -8.84
N ALA A 248 0.04 21.90 -8.69
CA ALA A 248 0.78 20.73 -8.23
C ALA A 248 0.26 20.23 -6.88
N TYR A 249 0.09 21.13 -5.91
CA TYR A 249 -0.48 20.79 -4.61
C TYR A 249 -1.88 20.15 -4.71
N VAL A 250 -2.78 20.74 -5.52
CA VAL A 250 -4.14 20.19 -5.63
C VAL A 250 -4.13 18.81 -6.29
N ILE A 251 -3.24 18.58 -7.25
CA ILE A 251 -3.08 17.28 -7.90
C ILE A 251 -2.59 16.25 -6.90
N ASP A 252 -1.47 16.51 -6.24
CA ASP A 252 -0.85 15.62 -5.27
C ASP A 252 -1.81 15.30 -4.11
N ALA A 253 -2.47 16.33 -3.57
CA ALA A 253 -3.44 16.21 -2.49
C ALA A 253 -4.77 15.51 -2.89
N THR A 254 -5.03 15.28 -4.18
CA THR A 254 -6.15 14.47 -4.69
C THR A 254 -5.73 13.13 -5.27
N ALA A 255 -4.44 12.82 -5.29
CA ALA A 255 -3.93 11.53 -5.76
C ALA A 255 -4.00 10.48 -4.62
N ALA A 256 -2.92 10.28 -3.89
CA ALA A 256 -2.86 9.30 -2.80
C ALA A 256 -3.96 9.48 -1.73
N PRO A 257 -4.31 10.71 -1.24
CA PRO A 257 -5.37 10.88 -0.26
C PRO A 257 -6.76 10.43 -0.74
N VAL A 258 -7.04 10.50 -2.03
CA VAL A 258 -8.32 10.03 -2.56
C VAL A 258 -8.29 8.53 -2.80
N CYS A 259 -7.19 8.00 -3.36
CA CYS A 259 -7.06 6.56 -3.62
C CYS A 259 -7.13 5.72 -2.35
N ILE A 260 -6.54 6.21 -1.23
CA ILE A 260 -6.50 5.48 0.06
C ILE A 260 -7.86 5.40 0.78
N ILE A 261 -8.85 6.16 0.35
CA ILE A 261 -10.24 6.10 0.87
C ILE A 261 -11.25 5.62 -0.18
N ALA A 262 -10.77 5.22 -1.35
CA ALA A 262 -11.61 4.74 -2.44
C ALA A 262 -11.67 3.21 -2.44
N PRO A 263 -12.87 2.59 -2.32
CA PRO A 263 -12.99 1.13 -2.19
C PRO A 263 -12.60 0.35 -3.44
N VAL A 264 -12.55 1.00 -4.60
CA VAL A 264 -12.13 0.40 -5.88
C VAL A 264 -10.90 1.14 -6.39
N SER A 265 -9.75 0.88 -5.78
CA SER A 265 -8.49 1.50 -6.14
C SER A 265 -7.34 0.49 -6.06
N SER A 266 -6.20 0.83 -6.67
CA SER A 266 -4.95 0.08 -6.50
C SER A 266 -4.55 -0.05 -5.02
N TRP A 267 -4.88 0.95 -4.21
CA TRP A 267 -4.58 1.01 -2.77
C TRP A 267 -5.47 0.08 -1.95
N ALA A 268 -6.77 0.01 -2.27
CA ALA A 268 -7.69 -0.93 -1.61
C ALA A 268 -7.24 -2.38 -1.82
N ALA A 269 -6.83 -2.72 -3.05
CA ALA A 269 -6.29 -4.04 -3.36
C ALA A 269 -5.00 -4.32 -2.58
N ALA A 270 -4.05 -3.38 -2.57
CA ALA A 270 -2.79 -3.54 -1.88
C ALA A 270 -2.94 -3.72 -0.37
N VAL A 271 -3.74 -2.88 0.28
CA VAL A 271 -3.98 -2.95 1.74
C VAL A 271 -4.70 -4.23 2.12
N ALA A 272 -5.68 -4.66 1.31
CA ALA A 272 -6.38 -5.92 1.53
C ALA A 272 -5.44 -7.14 1.51
N GLY A 273 -4.37 -7.11 0.72
CA GLY A 273 -3.36 -8.18 0.64
C GLY A 273 -2.49 -8.38 1.89
N PHE A 274 -2.59 -7.52 2.91
CA PHE A 274 -1.85 -7.70 4.16
C PHE A 274 -2.67 -8.35 5.27
N ALA A 275 -3.99 -8.35 5.15
CA ALA A 275 -4.90 -8.95 6.13
C ALA A 275 -5.06 -10.48 5.88
N PRO A 276 -5.65 -11.21 6.82
CA PRO A 276 -6.06 -12.59 6.59
C PRO A 276 -6.98 -12.74 5.36
N GLU A 277 -6.96 -13.90 4.72
CA GLU A 277 -7.80 -14.19 3.55
C GLU A 277 -9.28 -13.92 3.84
N GLY A 278 -9.93 -13.21 2.92
CA GLY A 278 -11.35 -12.86 3.01
C GLY A 278 -11.67 -11.66 3.90
N GLU A 279 -10.77 -11.19 4.76
CA GLU A 279 -11.04 -10.08 5.69
C GLU A 279 -10.51 -8.72 5.22
N GLY A 280 -9.51 -8.73 4.32
CA GLY A 280 -8.75 -7.54 3.97
C GLY A 280 -9.57 -6.42 3.37
N PHE A 281 -10.54 -6.74 2.52
CA PHE A 281 -11.41 -5.75 1.92
C PHE A 281 -12.37 -5.12 2.95
N ALA A 282 -12.96 -5.94 3.83
CA ALA A 282 -13.80 -5.45 4.92
C ALA A 282 -13.03 -4.55 5.89
N LEU A 283 -11.79 -4.94 6.21
CA LEU A 283 -10.87 -4.16 7.03
C LEU A 283 -10.58 -2.79 6.42
N PHE A 284 -10.24 -2.75 5.12
CA PHE A 284 -10.03 -1.50 4.39
C PHE A 284 -11.25 -0.58 4.44
N ILE A 285 -12.45 -1.11 4.15
CA ILE A 285 -13.70 -0.32 4.19
C ILE A 285 -13.97 0.24 5.59
N LYS A 286 -13.78 -0.56 6.64
CA LYS A 286 -13.93 -0.13 8.03
C LYS A 286 -12.91 0.96 8.43
N ALA A 287 -11.73 0.97 7.82
CA ALA A 287 -10.68 1.95 8.08
C ALA A 287 -10.95 3.33 7.44
N ILE A 288 -11.73 3.41 6.35
CA ILE A 288 -11.99 4.67 5.61
C ILE A 288 -12.48 5.81 6.51
N PRO A 289 -13.49 5.65 7.39
CA PRO A 289 -13.99 6.76 8.23
C PRO A 289 -12.96 7.31 9.23
N TRP A 290 -11.91 6.55 9.51
CA TRP A 290 -10.84 6.90 10.42
C TRP A 290 -9.62 7.52 9.71
N ASN A 291 -9.61 7.59 8.36
CA ASN A 291 -8.50 8.17 7.63
C ASN A 291 -8.56 9.71 7.67
N PHE A 292 -8.20 10.25 8.84
CA PHE A 292 -8.30 11.69 9.10
C PHE A 292 -7.45 12.50 8.14
N TYR A 293 -6.21 12.07 7.82
CA TYR A 293 -5.35 12.86 6.95
C TYR A 293 -5.94 13.02 5.55
N ALA A 294 -6.41 11.95 4.94
CA ALA A 294 -7.01 11.99 3.61
C ALA A 294 -8.28 12.86 3.57
N ILE A 295 -9.20 12.62 4.51
CA ILE A 295 -10.48 13.35 4.56
C ILE A 295 -10.24 14.84 4.87
N LEU A 296 -9.39 15.15 5.85
CA LEU A 296 -9.11 16.54 6.24
C LEU A 296 -8.30 17.29 5.18
N THR A 297 -7.46 16.62 4.39
CA THR A 297 -6.77 17.21 3.24
C THR A 297 -7.78 17.71 2.19
N ILE A 298 -8.76 16.87 1.83
CA ILE A 298 -9.82 17.27 0.89
C ILE A 298 -10.63 18.45 1.45
N ILE A 299 -11.00 18.41 2.73
CA ILE A 299 -11.73 19.49 3.40
C ILE A 299 -10.90 20.78 3.42
N MET A 300 -9.60 20.68 3.72
CA MET A 300 -8.69 21.81 3.70
C MET A 300 -8.62 22.46 2.31
N MET A 301 -8.42 21.66 1.24
CA MET A 301 -8.38 22.18 -0.13
C MET A 301 -9.65 22.94 -0.51
N ILE A 302 -10.81 22.35 -0.25
CA ILE A 302 -12.11 22.98 -0.52
C ILE A 302 -12.25 24.28 0.30
N THR A 303 -11.91 24.24 1.59
CA THR A 303 -12.02 25.40 2.48
C THR A 303 -11.12 26.55 2.03
N ILE A 304 -9.85 26.27 1.70
CA ILE A 304 -8.90 27.28 1.20
C ILE A 304 -9.39 27.90 -0.11
N ALA A 305 -9.89 27.08 -1.05
CA ALA A 305 -10.43 27.56 -2.32
C ALA A 305 -11.64 28.51 -2.11
N LEU A 306 -12.58 28.13 -1.23
CA LEU A 306 -13.76 28.94 -0.90
C LEU A 306 -13.40 30.22 -0.12
N MET A 307 -12.44 30.14 0.81
CA MET A 307 -11.96 31.28 1.58
C MET A 307 -11.12 32.27 0.75
N LYS A 308 -10.70 31.87 -0.46
CA LYS A 308 -9.77 32.63 -1.33
C LYS A 308 -8.54 33.08 -0.55
N PHE A 309 -7.88 32.13 0.08
CA PHE A 309 -6.82 32.41 1.04
C PHE A 309 -5.72 31.38 0.89
N ASP A 310 -4.48 31.86 0.88
CA ASP A 310 -3.28 31.04 0.89
C ASP A 310 -2.33 31.54 1.98
N PHE A 311 -1.50 30.66 2.53
CA PHE A 311 -0.55 30.99 3.59
C PHE A 311 0.82 30.34 3.33
N GLY A 312 1.81 30.73 4.11
CA GLY A 312 3.18 30.26 3.94
C GLY A 312 3.78 30.64 2.56
N PRO A 313 4.69 29.84 2.02
CA PRO A 313 5.30 30.09 0.71
C PRO A 313 4.28 30.12 -0.43
N MET A 314 3.21 29.33 -0.37
CA MET A 314 2.17 29.26 -1.42
C MET A 314 1.55 30.64 -1.70
N LYS A 315 1.36 31.47 -0.66
CA LYS A 315 0.82 32.84 -0.81
C LYS A 315 1.66 33.65 -1.79
N LYS A 316 2.98 33.58 -1.73
CA LYS A 316 3.89 34.33 -2.62
C LYS A 316 3.78 33.85 -4.08
N HIS A 317 3.64 32.55 -4.28
CA HIS A 317 3.45 31.98 -5.62
C HIS A 317 2.11 32.38 -6.23
N GLU A 318 1.05 32.41 -5.45
CA GLU A 318 -0.26 32.86 -5.90
C GLU A 318 -0.30 34.37 -6.21
N GLU A 319 0.39 35.21 -5.41
CA GLU A 319 0.55 36.63 -5.69
C GLU A 319 1.37 36.89 -6.97
N ALA A 320 2.44 36.11 -7.21
CA ALA A 320 3.20 36.18 -8.46
C ALA A 320 2.36 35.76 -9.68
N ALA A 321 1.54 34.70 -9.54
CA ALA A 321 0.65 34.24 -10.60
C ALA A 321 -0.44 35.29 -10.96
N GLU A 322 -0.98 36.02 -10.00
CA GLU A 322 -1.90 37.14 -10.24
C GLU A 322 -1.27 38.24 -11.10
N ASN A 323 0.04 38.46 -10.94
CA ASN A 323 0.84 39.38 -11.74
C ASN A 323 1.32 38.82 -13.08
N GLY A 324 0.97 37.54 -13.38
CA GLY A 324 1.27 36.91 -14.66
C GLY A 324 2.48 35.97 -14.65
N ASP A 325 3.18 35.83 -13.51
CA ASP A 325 4.25 34.85 -13.34
C ASP A 325 3.69 33.56 -12.70
N LEU A 326 3.29 32.59 -13.55
CA LEU A 326 2.69 31.33 -13.13
C LEU A 326 3.70 30.33 -12.55
N PHE A 327 4.98 30.44 -12.93
CA PHE A 327 6.02 29.46 -12.60
C PHE A 327 6.83 29.85 -11.36
N SER A 328 6.99 31.15 -11.12
CA SER A 328 7.82 31.72 -10.05
C SER A 328 9.26 31.14 -10.04
N SER A 329 9.80 30.81 -11.22
CA SER A 329 11.13 30.22 -11.38
C SER A 329 11.71 30.51 -12.78
N ALA A 330 13.04 30.38 -12.90
CA ALA A 330 13.76 30.50 -14.18
C ALA A 330 13.45 29.39 -15.20
N ASP A 331 12.74 28.35 -14.79
CA ASP A 331 12.48 27.16 -15.60
C ASP A 331 11.28 27.32 -16.56
N ALA A 332 10.64 28.49 -16.57
CA ALA A 332 9.45 28.77 -17.39
C ALA A 332 9.68 28.51 -18.89
N GLU A 333 10.89 28.80 -19.42
CA GLU A 333 11.23 28.56 -20.83
C GLU A 333 11.35 27.07 -21.16
N MET A 334 11.91 26.27 -20.24
CA MET A 334 12.04 24.83 -20.40
C MET A 334 10.66 24.15 -20.44
N PHE A 335 9.75 24.57 -19.59
CA PHE A 335 8.40 23.99 -19.55
C PHE A 335 7.54 24.39 -20.76
N LYS A 336 7.72 25.59 -21.33
CA LYS A 336 7.04 26.00 -22.56
C LYS A 336 7.45 25.17 -23.77
N ALA A 337 8.72 24.72 -23.81
CA ALA A 337 9.21 23.85 -24.89
C ALA A 337 8.61 22.42 -24.88
N LEU A 338 8.05 21.98 -23.74
CA LEU A 338 7.42 20.65 -23.59
C LEU A 338 5.92 20.65 -23.95
N GLU A 339 5.31 21.78 -24.25
CA GLU A 339 3.87 21.89 -24.55
C GLU A 339 3.45 21.33 -25.93
N ASP A 340 4.39 21.05 -26.84
CA ASP A 340 4.13 20.62 -28.23
C ASP A 340 4.03 19.09 -28.42
N ALA A 341 3.77 18.32 -27.37
CA ALA A 341 3.59 16.86 -27.51
C ALA A 341 2.29 16.51 -28.26
N ASP A 342 2.40 15.59 -29.22
CA ASP A 342 1.34 15.14 -30.13
C ASP A 342 0.08 14.65 -29.40
N GLU A 343 -0.90 15.52 -29.23
CA GLU A 343 -2.21 15.17 -28.65
C GLU A 343 -3.09 14.46 -29.69
N ASN A 344 -3.71 13.35 -29.30
CA ASN A 344 -4.76 12.72 -30.14
C ASN A 344 -6.00 13.60 -30.18
N LYS A 345 -6.14 14.37 -31.24
CA LYS A 345 -7.24 15.34 -31.44
C LYS A 345 -8.63 14.70 -31.62
N LYS A 346 -8.73 13.37 -31.77
CA LYS A 346 -9.99 12.63 -31.91
C LYS A 346 -10.64 12.31 -30.56
N GLY A 347 -9.93 12.51 -29.46
CA GLY A 347 -10.42 12.24 -28.12
C GLY A 347 -11.66 13.05 -27.73
N SER A 348 -12.52 12.45 -26.96
CA SER A 348 -13.75 13.01 -26.38
C SER A 348 -13.69 12.86 -24.85
N VAL A 349 -14.44 13.67 -24.10
CA VAL A 349 -14.60 13.54 -22.64
C VAL A 349 -15.01 12.12 -22.23
N TRP A 350 -15.85 11.48 -23.03
CA TRP A 350 -16.30 10.11 -22.78
C TRP A 350 -15.18 9.07 -22.91
N ASP A 351 -14.10 9.37 -23.60
CA ASP A 351 -12.94 8.45 -23.71
C ASP A 351 -12.11 8.39 -22.40
N LEU A 352 -12.35 9.33 -21.48
CA LEU A 352 -11.87 9.29 -20.11
C LEU A 352 -12.92 8.69 -19.16
N VAL A 353 -14.17 9.17 -19.25
CA VAL A 353 -15.21 8.90 -18.26
C VAL A 353 -15.79 7.49 -18.40
N ALA A 354 -16.05 7.02 -19.63
CA ALA A 354 -16.71 5.73 -19.84
C ALA A 354 -15.89 4.53 -19.38
N PRO A 355 -14.57 4.41 -19.68
CA PRO A 355 -13.74 3.34 -19.15
C PRO A 355 -13.71 3.29 -17.62
N VAL A 356 -13.58 4.45 -16.95
CA VAL A 356 -13.56 4.55 -15.48
C VAL A 356 -14.89 4.09 -14.89
N LEU A 357 -16.01 4.56 -15.42
CA LEU A 357 -17.33 4.15 -14.94
C LEU A 357 -17.58 2.65 -15.10
N VAL A 358 -17.19 2.08 -16.25
CA VAL A 358 -17.36 0.63 -16.49
C VAL A 358 -16.42 -0.18 -15.60
N LEU A 359 -15.21 0.29 -15.36
CA LEU A 359 -14.28 -0.33 -14.42
C LEU A 359 -14.88 -0.37 -13.01
N ILE A 360 -15.37 0.77 -12.50
CA ILE A 360 -15.98 0.87 -11.16
C ILE A 360 -17.17 -0.09 -11.04
N VAL A 361 -18.10 -0.01 -12.00
CA VAL A 361 -19.30 -0.87 -11.99
C VAL A 361 -18.91 -2.35 -12.10
N GLY A 362 -17.94 -2.67 -12.96
CA GLY A 362 -17.40 -4.01 -13.12
C GLY A 362 -16.75 -4.55 -11.84
N CYS A 363 -15.93 -3.74 -11.15
CA CYS A 363 -15.32 -4.13 -9.90
C CYS A 363 -16.34 -4.30 -8.77
N ILE A 364 -17.31 -3.39 -8.64
CA ILE A 364 -18.40 -3.55 -7.66
C ILE A 364 -19.19 -4.86 -7.94
N PHE A 365 -19.50 -5.13 -9.21
CA PHE A 365 -20.16 -6.38 -9.59
C PHE A 365 -19.29 -7.61 -9.26
N GLY A 366 -17.99 -7.57 -9.58
CA GLY A 366 -17.04 -8.63 -9.24
C GLY A 366 -16.94 -8.88 -7.74
N LEU A 367 -16.88 -7.81 -6.93
CA LEU A 367 -16.83 -7.90 -5.47
C LEU A 367 -18.10 -8.55 -4.89
N ILE A 368 -19.28 -8.10 -5.26
CA ILE A 368 -20.53 -8.72 -4.77
C ILE A 368 -20.71 -10.16 -5.29
N TYR A 369 -20.15 -10.47 -6.47
CA TYR A 369 -20.14 -11.83 -7.01
C TYR A 369 -19.25 -12.74 -6.16
N SER A 370 -18.01 -12.34 -5.86
CA SER A 370 -17.09 -13.10 -5.02
C SER A 370 -17.60 -13.27 -3.58
N GLY A 371 -18.31 -12.28 -3.05
CA GLY A 371 -18.93 -12.34 -1.72
C GLY A 371 -20.27 -13.09 -1.66
N GLY A 372 -20.63 -13.82 -2.72
CA GLY A 372 -21.74 -14.77 -2.69
C GLY A 372 -23.12 -14.19 -2.94
N PHE A 373 -23.26 -12.97 -3.50
CA PHE A 373 -24.57 -12.35 -3.76
C PHE A 373 -25.51 -13.19 -4.61
N PHE A 374 -24.97 -13.96 -5.56
CA PHE A 374 -25.72 -14.80 -6.48
C PHE A 374 -25.76 -16.27 -6.07
N THR A 375 -25.07 -16.67 -4.99
CA THR A 375 -24.97 -18.06 -4.53
C THR A 375 -26.02 -18.33 -3.46
N ALA A 376 -26.95 -19.24 -3.72
CA ALA A 376 -28.14 -19.47 -2.89
C ALA A 376 -27.84 -19.86 -1.44
N ASP A 377 -26.74 -20.56 -1.19
CA ASP A 377 -26.35 -21.06 0.13
C ASP A 377 -25.33 -20.15 0.86
N ALA A 378 -24.94 -19.01 0.26
CA ALA A 378 -24.02 -18.07 0.86
C ALA A 378 -24.74 -17.05 1.74
N GLU A 379 -24.08 -16.61 2.83
CA GLU A 379 -24.60 -15.54 3.70
C GLU A 379 -24.92 -14.25 2.95
N GLY A 380 -24.14 -13.96 1.89
CA GLY A 380 -24.33 -12.80 1.02
C GLY A 380 -25.48 -12.90 0.05
N PHE A 381 -26.24 -14.02 0.00
CA PHE A 381 -27.29 -14.22 -1.00
C PHE A 381 -28.34 -13.12 -0.99
N ARG A 382 -28.44 -12.37 -2.10
CA ARG A 382 -29.34 -11.22 -2.28
C ARG A 382 -29.22 -10.12 -1.21
N ASN A 383 -28.13 -10.14 -0.43
CA ASN A 383 -27.82 -9.08 0.53
C ASN A 383 -26.56 -8.34 0.06
N PHE A 384 -26.73 -7.16 -0.52
CA PHE A 384 -25.62 -6.38 -1.07
C PHE A 384 -24.55 -6.04 0.00
N VAL A 385 -24.99 -5.68 1.20
CA VAL A 385 -24.07 -5.25 2.27
C VAL A 385 -23.22 -6.43 2.76
N VAL A 386 -23.83 -7.57 3.01
CA VAL A 386 -23.12 -8.78 3.45
C VAL A 386 -22.21 -9.31 2.35
N ALA A 387 -22.71 -9.41 1.10
CA ALA A 387 -21.88 -9.85 -0.02
C ALA A 387 -20.70 -8.91 -0.27
N PHE A 388 -20.89 -7.60 -0.13
CA PHE A 388 -19.79 -6.65 -0.29
C PHE A 388 -18.78 -6.71 0.87
N SER A 389 -19.23 -7.02 2.10
CA SER A 389 -18.34 -7.20 3.26
C SER A 389 -17.54 -8.50 3.18
N ASN A 390 -18.13 -9.56 2.62
CA ASN A 390 -17.50 -10.88 2.45
C ASN A 390 -16.79 -11.01 1.08
N ALA A 391 -16.55 -9.88 0.39
CA ALA A 391 -15.96 -9.89 -0.94
C ALA A 391 -14.49 -10.31 -0.90
N ASP A 392 -14.13 -11.25 -1.77
CA ASP A 392 -12.74 -11.55 -2.10
C ASP A 392 -12.22 -10.52 -3.13
N ALA A 393 -11.35 -9.63 -2.68
CA ALA A 393 -10.81 -8.57 -3.53
C ALA A 393 -9.94 -9.14 -4.67
N SER A 394 -9.21 -10.24 -4.44
CA SER A 394 -8.32 -10.84 -5.42
C SER A 394 -9.08 -11.37 -6.65
N VAL A 395 -10.29 -11.90 -6.42
CA VAL A 395 -11.18 -12.40 -7.47
C VAL A 395 -12.05 -11.29 -8.04
N GLY A 396 -12.70 -10.51 -7.16
CA GLY A 396 -13.68 -9.50 -7.55
C GLY A 396 -13.09 -8.38 -8.40
N LEU A 397 -11.92 -7.87 -8.01
CA LEU A 397 -11.22 -6.81 -8.75
C LEU A 397 -10.67 -7.32 -10.10
N VAL A 398 -10.18 -8.57 -10.15
CA VAL A 398 -9.72 -9.17 -11.40
C VAL A 398 -10.87 -9.27 -12.40
N TYR A 399 -12.02 -9.82 -12.02
CA TYR A 399 -13.17 -9.95 -12.92
C TYR A 399 -13.66 -8.59 -13.42
N GLY A 400 -13.77 -7.63 -12.50
CA GLY A 400 -14.22 -6.28 -12.84
C GLY A 400 -13.25 -5.55 -13.77
N SER A 401 -11.95 -5.64 -13.49
CA SER A 401 -10.94 -4.96 -14.30
C SER A 401 -10.80 -5.57 -15.70
N PHE A 402 -10.85 -6.90 -15.85
CA PHE A 402 -10.89 -7.54 -17.18
C PHE A 402 -12.13 -7.13 -17.97
N GLY A 403 -13.30 -7.06 -17.32
CA GLY A 403 -14.51 -6.52 -17.95
C GLY A 403 -14.31 -5.08 -18.43
N GLY A 404 -13.69 -4.24 -17.59
CA GLY A 404 -13.33 -2.86 -17.93
C GLY A 404 -12.32 -2.75 -19.06
N LEU A 405 -11.30 -3.64 -19.10
CA LEU A 405 -10.31 -3.69 -20.16
C LEU A 405 -10.95 -4.08 -21.52
N ILE A 406 -11.72 -5.15 -21.52
CA ILE A 406 -12.42 -5.63 -22.73
C ILE A 406 -13.35 -4.54 -23.27
N PHE A 407 -14.14 -3.93 -22.38
CA PHE A 407 -14.98 -2.80 -22.75
C PHE A 407 -14.15 -1.66 -23.36
N SER A 408 -13.05 -1.25 -22.71
CA SER A 408 -12.22 -0.13 -23.17
C SER A 408 -11.63 -0.39 -24.55
N VAL A 409 -11.11 -1.59 -24.80
CA VAL A 409 -10.58 -1.99 -26.12
C VAL A 409 -11.68 -1.92 -27.18
N ILE A 410 -12.82 -2.56 -26.94
CA ILE A 410 -13.95 -2.56 -27.88
C ILE A 410 -14.46 -1.12 -28.13
N TYR A 411 -14.62 -0.34 -27.06
CA TYR A 411 -15.07 1.04 -27.12
C TYR A 411 -14.16 1.92 -27.98
N PHE A 412 -12.84 1.87 -27.76
CA PHE A 412 -11.89 2.69 -28.54
C PHE A 412 -11.77 2.24 -29.98
N LEU A 413 -11.91 0.94 -30.26
CA LEU A 413 -11.93 0.40 -31.64
C LEU A 413 -13.20 0.86 -32.38
N LEU A 414 -14.39 0.74 -31.78
CA LEU A 414 -15.66 1.18 -32.36
C LEU A 414 -15.68 2.69 -32.60
N ARG A 415 -15.12 3.46 -31.68
CA ARG A 415 -14.96 4.90 -31.84
C ARG A 415 -13.87 5.29 -32.83
N ARG A 416 -13.05 4.35 -33.28
CA ARG A 416 -11.91 4.57 -34.17
C ARG A 416 -10.90 5.62 -33.64
N VAL A 417 -10.80 5.71 -32.33
CA VAL A 417 -9.85 6.61 -31.63
C VAL A 417 -8.47 5.94 -31.56
N LEU A 418 -8.45 4.64 -31.29
CA LEU A 418 -7.26 3.79 -31.33
C LEU A 418 -7.46 2.65 -32.34
N ASN A 419 -6.36 2.14 -32.90
CA ASN A 419 -6.36 0.91 -33.68
C ASN A 419 -6.00 -0.28 -32.78
N PHE A 420 -6.22 -1.51 -33.27
CA PHE A 420 -5.97 -2.73 -32.50
C PHE A 420 -4.50 -2.84 -32.03
N LYS A 421 -3.55 -2.48 -32.88
CA LYS A 421 -2.13 -2.50 -32.53
C LYS A 421 -1.83 -1.56 -31.35
N GLN A 422 -2.34 -0.35 -31.38
CA GLN A 422 -2.18 0.62 -30.29
C GLN A 422 -2.82 0.12 -28.99
N CYS A 423 -3.96 -0.57 -29.07
CA CYS A 423 -4.59 -1.18 -27.89
C CYS A 423 -3.69 -2.29 -27.30
N MET A 424 -3.11 -3.13 -28.14
CA MET A 424 -2.22 -4.21 -27.67
C MET A 424 -0.89 -3.68 -27.12
N GLU A 425 -0.34 -2.61 -27.67
CA GLU A 425 0.86 -1.93 -27.16
C GLU A 425 0.63 -1.29 -25.78
N SER A 426 -0.62 -0.96 -25.44
CA SER A 426 -0.96 -0.42 -24.12
C SER A 426 -0.86 -1.44 -22.99
N LEU A 427 -0.95 -2.74 -23.27
CA LEU A 427 -0.82 -3.79 -22.26
C LEU A 427 0.57 -3.82 -21.61
N PRO A 428 1.68 -3.98 -22.36
CA PRO A 428 3.02 -3.96 -21.77
C PRO A 428 3.42 -2.59 -21.22
N GLU A 429 2.91 -1.49 -21.77
CA GLU A 429 3.17 -0.16 -21.24
C GLU A 429 2.51 0.02 -19.85
N GLY A 430 1.26 -0.41 -19.73
CA GLY A 430 0.54 -0.39 -18.45
C GLY A 430 1.22 -1.27 -17.41
N PHE A 431 1.66 -2.47 -17.79
CA PHE A 431 2.42 -3.33 -16.88
C PHE A 431 3.69 -2.64 -16.37
N LYS A 432 4.49 -2.03 -17.27
CA LYS A 432 5.70 -1.29 -16.88
C LYS A 432 5.40 -0.18 -15.86
N ALA A 433 4.27 0.49 -15.97
CA ALA A 433 3.88 1.54 -15.03
C ALA A 433 3.61 0.99 -13.62
N MET A 434 3.12 -0.26 -13.51
CA MET A 434 2.78 -0.90 -12.24
C MET A 434 3.94 -1.71 -11.63
N VAL A 435 5.04 -1.94 -12.34
CA VAL A 435 6.19 -2.72 -11.84
C VAL A 435 6.71 -2.23 -10.48
N PRO A 436 6.88 -0.93 -10.22
CA PRO A 436 7.35 -0.46 -8.91
C PRO A 436 6.43 -0.90 -7.76
N ALA A 437 5.12 -0.73 -7.91
CA ALA A 437 4.14 -1.14 -6.91
C ALA A 437 4.15 -2.67 -6.68
N ILE A 438 4.17 -3.45 -7.75
CA ILE A 438 4.23 -4.92 -7.70
C ILE A 438 5.49 -5.40 -6.97
N MET A 439 6.65 -4.79 -7.24
CA MET A 439 7.90 -5.15 -6.57
C MET A 439 7.86 -4.86 -5.07
N ILE A 440 7.31 -3.71 -4.67
CA ILE A 440 7.15 -3.36 -3.25
C ILE A 440 6.22 -4.37 -2.56
N LEU A 441 5.08 -4.70 -3.16
CA LEU A 441 4.14 -5.67 -2.60
C LEU A 441 4.78 -7.05 -2.42
N ALA A 442 5.45 -7.57 -3.45
CA ALA A 442 6.15 -8.86 -3.37
C ALA A 442 7.17 -8.89 -2.23
N CYS A 443 8.00 -7.84 -2.10
CA CYS A 443 8.94 -7.71 -0.99
C CYS A 443 8.24 -7.58 0.37
N ALA A 444 7.15 -6.83 0.47
CA ALA A 444 6.43 -6.62 1.72
C ALA A 444 5.73 -7.89 2.21
N TRP A 445 5.10 -8.65 1.31
CA TRP A 445 4.54 -9.97 1.65
C TRP A 445 5.63 -10.96 2.10
N THR A 446 6.76 -10.98 1.39
CA THR A 446 7.91 -11.81 1.79
C THR A 446 8.46 -11.41 3.14
N LEU A 447 8.59 -10.10 3.43
CA LEU A 447 9.03 -9.62 4.75
C LEU A 447 8.04 -10.02 5.86
N LYS A 448 6.72 -9.98 5.57
CA LYS A 448 5.69 -10.47 6.48
C LYS A 448 5.91 -11.96 6.78
N THR A 449 6.08 -12.78 5.74
CA THR A 449 6.34 -14.22 5.90
C THR A 449 7.58 -14.49 6.76
N MET A 450 8.69 -13.79 6.49
CA MET A 450 9.92 -13.91 7.31
C MET A 450 9.73 -13.48 8.77
N THR A 451 8.89 -12.50 9.01
CA THR A 451 8.61 -11.99 10.35
C THR A 451 7.68 -12.92 11.11
N ASP A 452 6.66 -13.44 10.43
CA ASP A 452 5.69 -14.38 10.99
C ASP A 452 6.35 -15.72 11.35
N SER A 453 7.25 -16.25 10.50
CA SER A 453 7.99 -17.48 10.75
C SER A 453 8.92 -17.43 11.97
N LEU A 454 9.32 -16.23 12.39
CA LEU A 454 10.07 -16.00 13.62
C LEU A 454 9.20 -15.83 14.87
N GLY A 455 7.87 -15.96 14.75
CA GLY A 455 6.94 -15.83 15.86
C GLY A 455 6.77 -14.39 16.37
N ALA A 456 6.96 -13.39 15.52
CA ALA A 456 6.82 -11.98 15.91
C ALA A 456 5.42 -11.65 16.43
N LYS A 457 4.37 -12.25 15.86
CA LYS A 457 2.98 -12.08 16.33
C LYS A 457 2.85 -12.47 17.80
N VAL A 458 3.35 -13.64 18.18
CA VAL A 458 3.29 -14.15 19.56
C VAL A 458 4.09 -13.26 20.50
N PHE A 459 5.32 -12.86 20.11
CA PHE A 459 6.14 -11.96 20.91
C PHE A 459 5.44 -10.63 21.19
N ILE A 460 4.87 -10.00 20.16
CA ILE A 460 4.19 -8.73 20.28
C ILE A 460 2.92 -8.88 21.13
N ALA A 461 2.14 -9.93 20.89
CA ALA A 461 0.93 -10.21 21.62
C ALA A 461 1.19 -10.36 23.13
N GLU A 462 2.19 -11.17 23.51
CA GLU A 462 2.63 -11.33 24.90
C GLU A 462 3.17 -10.03 25.50
N PHE A 463 3.95 -9.25 24.74
CA PHE A 463 4.43 -7.95 25.20
C PHE A 463 3.26 -6.99 25.49
N VAL A 464 2.28 -6.93 24.58
CA VAL A 464 1.10 -6.08 24.76
C VAL A 464 0.24 -6.56 25.92
N ARG A 465 -0.01 -7.86 26.03
CA ARG A 465 -0.75 -8.45 27.14
C ARG A 465 -0.17 -8.09 28.50
N ASN A 466 1.16 -8.11 28.61
CA ASN A 466 1.86 -7.90 29.88
C ASN A 466 2.12 -6.42 30.24
N TYR A 467 2.23 -5.52 29.24
CA TYR A 467 2.77 -4.17 29.49
C TYR A 467 1.90 -3.01 28.98
N ALA A 468 0.86 -3.25 28.15
CA ALA A 468 0.34 -2.16 27.32
C ALA A 468 -0.83 -1.34 27.90
N GLY A 469 -1.45 -1.67 28.98
CA GLY A 469 -2.48 -0.86 29.68
C GLY A 469 -2.94 0.42 28.97
N ALA A 470 -2.53 1.59 29.46
CA ALA A 470 -2.94 2.89 28.91
C ALA A 470 -2.27 3.25 27.57
N VAL A 471 -1.15 2.60 27.19
CA VAL A 471 -0.38 2.94 25.95
C VAL A 471 -1.13 2.46 24.71
N VAL A 472 -1.91 1.40 24.79
CA VAL A 472 -2.69 0.84 23.65
C VAL A 472 -3.63 1.88 23.04
N ILE A 473 -4.24 2.72 23.87
CA ILE A 473 -5.16 3.78 23.42
C ILE A 473 -4.44 4.81 22.53
N LEU A 474 -3.14 5.04 22.75
CA LEU A 474 -2.35 6.00 22.00
C LEU A 474 -1.66 5.37 20.77
N LEU A 475 -1.70 4.03 20.61
CA LEU A 475 -1.04 3.34 19.48
C LEU A 475 -1.42 3.92 18.12
N PRO A 476 -2.69 4.23 17.79
CA PRO A 476 -3.00 4.84 16.50
C PRO A 476 -2.25 6.15 16.25
N ALA A 477 -2.14 7.01 17.25
CA ALA A 477 -1.40 8.27 17.12
C ALA A 477 0.11 8.05 16.97
N ILE A 478 0.67 7.07 17.67
CA ILE A 478 2.09 6.67 17.57
C ILE A 478 2.38 6.07 16.18
N VAL A 479 1.54 5.15 15.72
CA VAL A 479 1.66 4.54 14.39
C VAL A 479 1.59 5.59 13.29
N PHE A 480 0.68 6.58 13.41
CA PHE A 480 0.60 7.70 12.49
C PHE A 480 1.94 8.45 12.38
N LEU A 481 2.58 8.80 13.51
CA LEU A 481 3.85 9.51 13.51
C LEU A 481 4.99 8.68 12.94
N ILE A 482 5.05 7.39 13.27
CA ILE A 482 6.06 6.47 12.71
C ILE A 482 5.88 6.38 11.20
N ALA A 483 4.65 6.21 10.71
CA ALA A 483 4.35 6.15 9.30
C ALA A 483 4.72 7.45 8.56
N VAL A 484 4.42 8.62 9.16
CA VAL A 484 4.85 9.92 8.62
C VAL A 484 6.38 10.00 8.48
N GLY A 485 7.12 9.63 9.53
CA GLY A 485 8.57 9.67 9.53
C GLY A 485 9.20 8.72 8.52
N LEU A 486 8.69 7.49 8.43
CA LEU A 486 9.17 6.48 7.50
C LEU A 486 8.90 6.88 6.05
N SER A 487 7.67 7.26 5.74
CA SER A 487 7.27 7.66 4.38
C SER A 487 7.97 8.92 3.91
N PHE A 488 8.15 9.93 4.80
CA PHE A 488 8.94 11.11 4.49
C PHE A 488 10.38 10.77 4.07
N SER A 489 11.00 9.82 4.76
CA SER A 489 12.40 9.45 4.53
C SER A 489 12.61 8.57 3.31
N THR A 490 11.65 7.70 3.01
CA THR A 490 11.71 6.75 1.89
C THR A 490 11.12 7.31 0.60
N GLY A 491 10.23 8.29 0.70
CA GLY A 491 9.51 8.88 -0.43
C GLY A 491 8.48 7.93 -1.05
N THR A 492 7.95 6.99 -0.26
CA THR A 492 6.91 6.08 -0.76
C THR A 492 5.91 5.70 0.33
N SER A 493 4.64 5.93 0.03
CA SER A 493 3.54 5.44 0.85
C SER A 493 3.44 3.91 0.80
N TRP A 494 3.60 3.31 -0.38
CA TRP A 494 3.48 1.86 -0.61
C TRP A 494 4.48 1.06 0.22
N GLY A 495 5.76 1.47 0.21
CA GLY A 495 6.78 0.83 1.05
C GLY A 495 6.51 0.98 2.54
N THR A 496 5.94 2.13 2.94
CA THR A 496 5.64 2.42 4.35
C THR A 496 4.50 1.56 4.88
N PHE A 497 3.34 1.54 4.23
CA PHE A 497 2.25 0.70 4.71
C PHE A 497 2.51 -0.80 4.51
N GLY A 498 3.27 -1.17 3.48
CA GLY A 498 3.71 -2.54 3.26
C GLY A 498 4.54 -3.11 4.42
N ILE A 499 5.36 -2.28 5.06
CA ILE A 499 6.13 -2.66 6.25
C ILE A 499 5.26 -2.59 7.52
N LEU A 500 4.49 -1.51 7.69
CA LEU A 500 3.86 -1.21 8.97
C LEU A 500 2.51 -1.90 9.19
N ILE A 501 1.70 -2.16 8.16
CA ILE A 501 0.40 -2.83 8.34
C ILE A 501 0.57 -4.24 8.93
N PRO A 502 1.48 -5.11 8.44
CA PRO A 502 1.72 -6.40 9.07
C PRO A 502 2.11 -6.29 10.56
N ILE A 503 2.92 -5.29 10.90
CA ILE A 503 3.31 -5.02 12.31
C ILE A 503 2.09 -4.61 13.14
N VAL A 504 1.25 -3.72 12.61
CA VAL A 504 0.01 -3.28 13.30
C VAL A 504 -0.93 -4.46 13.52
N LEU A 505 -1.15 -5.30 12.51
CA LEU A 505 -1.96 -6.51 12.63
C LEU A 505 -1.39 -7.45 13.70
N ALA A 506 -0.06 -7.66 13.70
CA ALA A 506 0.60 -8.47 14.71
C ALA A 506 0.44 -7.91 16.13
N ILE A 507 0.47 -6.57 16.31
CA ILE A 507 0.22 -5.94 17.62
C ILE A 507 -1.17 -6.27 18.15
N PHE A 508 -2.19 -6.29 17.28
CA PHE A 508 -3.58 -6.46 17.71
C PHE A 508 -4.05 -7.92 17.69
N SER A 509 -3.33 -8.86 17.06
CA SER A 509 -3.70 -10.28 17.04
C SER A 509 -3.71 -10.96 18.41
N GLY A 510 -2.98 -10.40 19.40
CA GLY A 510 -2.92 -10.92 20.76
C GLY A 510 -3.60 -10.03 21.80
N VAL A 511 -4.34 -9.01 21.37
CA VAL A 511 -5.02 -8.07 22.28
C VAL A 511 -6.49 -8.46 22.35
N GLY A 512 -7.07 -8.52 23.56
CA GLY A 512 -8.45 -8.94 23.76
C GLY A 512 -9.47 -8.18 22.90
N ALA A 513 -10.60 -8.79 22.64
CA ALA A 513 -11.66 -8.28 21.75
C ALA A 513 -12.14 -6.84 22.09
N GLU A 514 -11.90 -6.38 23.30
CA GLU A 514 -12.18 -5.00 23.73
C GLU A 514 -11.35 -3.94 23.01
N TYR A 515 -10.22 -4.32 22.39
CA TYR A 515 -9.33 -3.42 21.65
C TYR A 515 -9.41 -3.58 20.12
N ALA A 516 -10.23 -4.51 19.60
CA ALA A 516 -10.38 -4.75 18.16
C ALA A 516 -10.72 -3.48 17.35
N TYR A 517 -11.40 -2.51 17.96
CA TYR A 517 -11.68 -1.21 17.32
C TYR A 517 -10.41 -0.38 17.11
N LEU A 518 -9.39 -0.53 17.97
CA LEU A 518 -8.12 0.19 17.85
C LEU A 518 -7.26 -0.33 16.71
N GLU A 519 -7.37 -1.60 16.36
CA GLU A 519 -6.72 -2.20 15.19
C GLU A 519 -7.12 -1.45 13.91
N ILE A 520 -8.43 -1.30 13.67
CA ILE A 520 -8.95 -0.58 12.51
C ILE A 520 -8.46 0.88 12.50
N ILE A 521 -8.46 1.53 13.66
CA ILE A 521 -7.97 2.92 13.79
C ILE A 521 -6.47 2.98 13.53
N ALA A 522 -5.68 2.03 14.03
CA ALA A 522 -4.23 1.99 13.86
C ALA A 522 -3.83 1.68 12.41
N ILE A 523 -4.53 0.79 11.73
CA ILE A 523 -4.35 0.53 10.29
C ILE A 523 -4.66 1.81 9.50
N SER A 524 -5.77 2.46 9.81
CA SER A 524 -6.12 3.74 9.19
C SER A 524 -5.07 4.82 9.47
N ALA A 525 -4.54 4.86 10.68
CA ALA A 525 -3.46 5.79 11.07
C ALA A 525 -2.16 5.50 10.32
N CYS A 526 -1.82 4.22 10.12
CA CYS A 526 -0.69 3.80 9.29
C CYS A 526 -0.84 4.31 7.85
N MET A 527 -1.98 4.03 7.22
CA MET A 527 -2.28 4.49 5.87
C MET A 527 -2.25 6.02 5.75
N ALA A 528 -2.88 6.72 6.68
CA ALA A 528 -2.92 8.18 6.73
C ALA A 528 -1.53 8.79 6.94
N GLY A 529 -0.71 8.19 7.80
CA GLY A 529 0.66 8.61 8.07
C GLY A 529 1.57 8.37 6.86
N ALA A 530 1.41 7.24 6.17
CA ALA A 530 2.14 6.94 4.95
C ALA A 530 1.88 8.00 3.86
N VAL A 531 0.62 8.33 3.61
CA VAL A 531 0.26 9.40 2.65
C VAL A 531 0.76 10.78 3.10
N CYS A 532 0.69 11.09 4.39
CA CYS A 532 1.17 12.37 4.93
C CYS A 532 2.68 12.53 4.75
N GLY A 533 3.47 11.50 5.08
CA GLY A 533 4.92 11.52 4.96
C GLY A 533 5.37 11.65 3.51
N ASP A 534 4.70 10.94 2.61
CA ASP A 534 4.89 11.00 1.17
C ASP A 534 4.69 12.41 0.63
N HIS A 535 3.55 13.03 0.93
CA HIS A 535 3.26 14.43 0.60
C HIS A 535 4.30 15.43 1.12
N CYS A 536 4.99 15.13 2.21
CA CYS A 536 6.03 15.99 2.74
C CYS A 536 7.40 15.75 2.10
N SER A 537 7.60 14.62 1.43
CA SER A 537 8.90 14.15 0.98
C SER A 537 9.33 14.76 -0.37
N PRO A 538 10.57 15.30 -0.45
CA PRO A 538 11.10 15.78 -1.72
C PRO A 538 11.53 14.68 -2.69
N ILE A 539 11.50 13.42 -2.26
CA ILE A 539 11.86 12.26 -3.07
C ILE A 539 10.65 11.36 -3.35
N SER A 540 9.45 11.83 -3.02
CA SER A 540 8.20 11.13 -3.25
C SER A 540 7.90 10.96 -4.73
N ASP A 541 7.48 9.75 -5.09
CA ASP A 541 7.06 9.42 -6.45
C ASP A 541 5.86 10.26 -6.89
N THR A 542 4.81 10.37 -6.05
CA THR A 542 3.61 11.13 -6.36
C THR A 542 3.88 12.63 -6.43
N THR A 543 4.71 13.17 -5.54
CA THR A 543 5.11 14.58 -5.55
C THR A 543 5.93 14.93 -6.79
N ILE A 544 6.83 14.03 -7.24
CA ILE A 544 7.57 14.18 -8.51
C ILE A 544 6.61 14.15 -9.70
N MET A 545 5.66 13.21 -9.72
CA MET A 545 4.69 13.07 -10.80
C MET A 545 3.70 14.23 -10.85
N ALA A 546 3.24 14.74 -9.70
CA ALA A 546 2.39 15.93 -9.62
C ALA A 546 3.13 17.19 -10.12
N SER A 547 4.43 17.30 -9.80
CA SER A 547 5.29 18.37 -10.35
C SER A 547 5.41 18.28 -11.87
N ALA A 548 5.65 17.09 -12.40
CA ALA A 548 5.73 16.83 -13.84
C ALA A 548 4.38 17.08 -14.54
N GLY A 549 3.29 16.54 -13.99
CA GLY A 549 1.93 16.71 -14.49
C GLY A 549 1.48 18.17 -14.55
N SER A 550 1.79 18.95 -13.52
CA SER A 550 1.50 20.39 -13.47
C SER A 550 2.52 21.25 -14.23
N GLN A 551 3.67 20.70 -14.60
CA GLN A 551 4.85 21.45 -15.07
C GLN A 551 5.27 22.53 -14.05
N SER A 552 5.34 22.16 -12.80
CA SER A 552 5.83 22.97 -11.70
C SER A 552 7.28 22.63 -11.40
N ASN A 553 8.08 23.62 -10.98
CA ASN A 553 9.37 23.32 -10.38
C ASN A 553 9.17 22.46 -9.13
N HIS A 554 9.85 21.32 -9.07
CA HIS A 554 9.66 20.32 -8.02
C HIS A 554 9.95 20.87 -6.61
N ILE A 555 11.01 21.65 -6.45
CA ILE A 555 11.36 22.25 -5.15
C ILE A 555 10.32 23.31 -4.73
N ASN A 556 9.78 24.08 -5.68
CA ASN A 556 8.69 25.00 -5.40
C ASN A 556 7.43 24.27 -4.95
N HIS A 557 7.11 23.14 -5.60
CA HIS A 557 5.99 22.30 -5.19
C HIS A 557 6.18 21.80 -3.76
N VAL A 558 7.29 21.11 -3.45
CA VAL A 558 7.57 20.59 -2.11
C VAL A 558 7.52 21.67 -1.04
N THR A 559 8.21 22.80 -1.25
CA THR A 559 8.30 23.85 -0.25
C THR A 559 6.97 24.58 0.00
N THR A 560 6.12 24.68 -1.01
CA THR A 560 4.80 25.30 -0.89
C THR A 560 3.75 24.36 -0.28
N GLN A 561 3.85 23.04 -0.54
CA GLN A 561 2.96 22.01 -0.03
C GLN A 561 3.20 21.71 1.45
N LEU A 562 4.46 21.69 1.87
CA LEU A 562 4.87 21.27 3.22
C LEU A 562 4.09 21.93 4.37
N PRO A 563 3.89 23.29 4.41
CA PRO A 563 3.09 23.90 5.47
C PRO A 563 1.62 23.46 5.46
N TYR A 564 1.08 23.11 4.30
CA TYR A 564 -0.28 22.62 4.16
C TYR A 564 -0.41 21.19 4.70
N ALA A 565 0.46 20.29 4.25
CA ALA A 565 0.51 18.91 4.73
C ALA A 565 0.74 18.83 6.24
N LEU A 566 1.69 19.61 6.79
CA LEU A 566 1.95 19.66 8.24
C LEU A 566 0.77 20.23 9.05
N THR A 567 -0.01 21.16 8.49
CA THR A 567 -1.22 21.65 9.15
C THR A 567 -2.27 20.54 9.27
N VAL A 568 -2.50 19.78 8.21
CA VAL A 568 -3.41 18.62 8.25
C VAL A 568 -2.87 17.54 9.17
N ALA A 569 -1.57 17.25 9.11
CA ALA A 569 -0.91 16.26 9.95
C ALA A 569 -1.10 16.54 11.45
N ALA A 570 -0.90 17.80 11.86
CA ALA A 570 -1.08 18.20 13.27
C ALA A 570 -2.52 18.00 13.73
N VAL A 571 -3.51 18.36 12.92
CA VAL A 571 -4.94 18.14 13.25
C VAL A 571 -5.26 16.64 13.25
N SER A 572 -4.75 15.88 12.28
CA SER A 572 -4.96 14.42 12.20
C SER A 572 -4.37 13.69 13.40
N PHE A 573 -3.18 14.07 13.85
CA PHE A 573 -2.56 13.52 15.06
C PHE A 573 -3.46 13.70 16.29
N VAL A 574 -4.00 14.91 16.48
CA VAL A 574 -4.96 15.18 17.56
C VAL A 574 -6.22 14.32 17.40
N CYS A 575 -6.70 14.16 16.15
CA CYS A 575 -7.87 13.30 15.89
C CYS A 575 -7.61 11.83 16.22
N TYR A 576 -6.40 11.29 16.00
CA TYR A 576 -6.07 9.92 16.38
C TYR A 576 -6.03 9.73 17.91
N ILE A 577 -5.55 10.73 18.66
CA ILE A 577 -5.65 10.70 20.12
C ILE A 577 -7.13 10.68 20.57
N ILE A 578 -7.96 11.54 19.98
CA ILE A 578 -9.39 11.59 20.27
C ILE A 578 -10.07 10.27 19.89
N ALA A 579 -9.74 9.70 18.74
CA ALA A 579 -10.31 8.46 18.23
C ALA A 579 -10.06 7.27 19.16
N GLY A 580 -8.84 7.17 19.72
CA GLY A 580 -8.51 6.16 20.71
C GLY A 580 -9.36 6.24 21.97
N LEU A 581 -9.74 7.47 22.38
CA LEU A 581 -10.56 7.69 23.59
C LEU A 581 -12.06 7.51 23.32
N VAL A 582 -12.56 8.00 22.19
CA VAL A 582 -14.01 8.14 21.91
C VAL A 582 -14.61 6.87 21.28
N LYS A 583 -13.80 6.05 20.61
CA LYS A 583 -14.22 4.77 19.98
C LYS A 583 -15.33 4.90 18.93
N SER A 584 -15.56 6.09 18.38
CA SER A 584 -16.63 6.37 17.41
C SER A 584 -16.18 7.33 16.31
N ALA A 585 -16.16 6.84 15.06
CA ALA A 585 -15.88 7.67 13.90
C ALA A 585 -16.92 8.78 13.70
N TYR A 586 -18.17 8.52 14.03
CA TYR A 586 -19.27 9.49 13.95
C TYR A 586 -19.08 10.69 14.89
N ILE A 587 -18.23 10.58 15.90
CA ILE A 587 -17.89 11.68 16.81
C ILE A 587 -16.51 12.25 16.46
N ALA A 588 -15.51 11.39 16.28
CA ALA A 588 -14.13 11.83 16.05
C ALA A 588 -13.96 12.60 14.72
N LEU A 589 -14.61 12.15 13.64
CA LEU A 589 -14.50 12.80 12.33
C LEU A 589 -15.14 14.19 12.30
N PRO A 590 -16.36 14.44 12.77
CA PRO A 590 -16.91 15.80 12.87
C PRO A 590 -16.07 16.74 13.73
N ILE A 591 -15.52 16.25 14.84
CA ILE A 591 -14.58 17.04 15.66
C ILE A 591 -13.35 17.42 14.84
N GLY A 592 -12.77 16.47 14.10
CA GLY A 592 -11.63 16.72 13.21
C GLY A 592 -11.94 17.78 12.14
N ILE A 593 -13.11 17.71 11.51
CA ILE A 593 -13.57 18.68 10.52
C ILE A 593 -13.67 20.09 11.14
N VAL A 594 -14.27 20.21 12.32
CA VAL A 594 -14.40 21.51 13.02
C VAL A 594 -13.02 22.04 13.41
N LEU A 595 -12.13 21.19 13.92
CA LEU A 595 -10.75 21.56 14.24
C LEU A 595 -10.00 22.05 13.00
N MET A 596 -10.12 21.34 11.86
CA MET A 596 -9.44 21.73 10.61
C MET A 596 -9.92 23.09 10.11
N ILE A 597 -11.23 23.29 10.01
CA ILE A 597 -11.81 24.56 9.58
C ILE A 597 -11.44 25.68 10.57
N GLY A 598 -11.55 25.42 11.87
CA GLY A 598 -11.16 26.38 12.92
C GLY A 598 -9.69 26.79 12.83
N THR A 599 -8.79 25.83 12.61
CA THR A 599 -7.35 26.06 12.40
C THR A 599 -7.10 26.98 11.21
N LEU A 600 -7.80 26.80 10.08
CA LEU A 600 -7.68 27.66 8.90
C LEU A 600 -8.17 29.10 9.17
N PHE A 601 -9.26 29.26 9.93
CA PHE A 601 -9.71 30.60 10.35
C PHE A 601 -8.68 31.29 11.26
N VAL A 602 -8.07 30.58 12.19
CA VAL A 602 -7.00 31.12 13.06
C VAL A 602 -5.79 31.53 12.23
N ILE A 603 -5.31 30.66 11.33
CA ILE A 603 -4.18 30.97 10.43
C ILE A 603 -4.50 32.23 9.61
N LYS A 604 -5.70 32.34 9.04
CA LYS A 604 -6.13 33.51 8.27
C LYS A 604 -6.14 34.80 9.11
N ALA A 605 -6.62 34.72 10.35
CA ALA A 605 -6.65 35.86 11.26
C ALA A 605 -5.24 36.33 11.66
N VAL A 606 -4.33 35.37 11.95
CA VAL A 606 -2.94 35.68 12.33
C VAL A 606 -2.15 36.28 11.15
N THR A 607 -2.31 35.72 9.95
CA THR A 607 -1.62 36.19 8.75
C THR A 607 -2.10 37.56 8.28
N LYS A 608 -3.39 37.90 8.47
CA LYS A 608 -3.91 39.24 8.21
C LYS A 608 -3.36 40.32 9.17
N LYS A 609 -2.99 39.94 10.40
CA LYS A 609 -2.39 40.89 11.36
C LYS A 609 -0.91 41.19 11.08
N LYS A 610 -0.24 40.37 10.30
CA LYS A 610 1.19 40.51 9.96
C LYS A 610 1.43 41.15 8.59
N ALA A 611 0.40 41.28 7.75
CA ALA A 611 0.38 42.02 6.48
C ALA A 611 -0.16 43.43 6.68
#